data_b969baefac29d962368d8b122f7447f4
#
_entry.id   b969baefac29d962368d8b122f7447f4
#
_cell.length_a   1.000
_cell.length_b   1.000
_cell.length_c   1.000
_cell.angle_alpha   90.00
_cell.angle_beta   90.00
_cell.angle_gamma   90.00
#
_symmetry.space_group_name_H-M   'P 1'
#
loop_
_entity.id
_entity.type
_entity.pdbx_description
1 polymer ?
#
loop_
_entity_poly.entity_id
_entity_poly.type
_entity_poly.pdbx_seq_one_letter_code
_entity_poly.pdbx_strand_id
1 'polypeptide(L)'
;MTVGNMESAALFDAGKKGRGLEATKELSAGEVVFTEPSFAAVVFDSFFSQVCHSCFRRQADLHRCAQCKFAHYCDRTCQTACWDEHKQECGAIRKIGKAPGEHVRLAARVLWRIHKSTGLASDSQLISVDQLQDHVSDLPEDDLKQLKADVNTFLGYWSHGRKKHSADDISHIFGIIKCNGFTLSDQRGLQAVGVGLFPNLCLVNHDCWPNCTVILNHGNQSALSSALHSQRRIELRALEKIPEGVELSVSYVDFLNLSADRQKKLKEHFHFECTCDHCSHHTKDDLMMATVEGSKADKVKEVTAFSKDYLEKIETSRVEGDYHHVVKLCSECLEKQENVLADTHLLKLRVLSVASEVLSYLQSFSEAADYAHRMVQGYTKLYHPNNALLGMAIMRAGVTHWHAGQIEAGHRMICTAYGILMVTHGPNHAITRDLESMRTQTEMELKMFKENELGYHTMRAAALKSQPTS
;
A
#
# COMPACT_ATOMS: atom_id res chain seq x y z
N MET A 1 -23.06 3.41 17.04
CA MET A 1 -21.82 2.60 17.09
C MET A 1 -22.01 1.47 16.13
N THR A 2 -21.52 1.56 14.91
CA THR A 2 -21.49 0.40 14.00
C THR A 2 -20.30 -0.45 14.43
N VAL A 3 -20.57 -1.48 15.19
CA VAL A 3 -19.73 -2.66 15.38
C VAL A 3 -19.36 -3.12 13.96
N GLY A 4 -18.08 -3.44 13.70
CA GLY A 4 -17.63 -3.89 12.40
C GLY A 4 -18.52 -5.08 11.98
N ASN A 5 -19.33 -4.83 10.94
CA ASN A 5 -20.39 -5.73 10.57
C ASN A 5 -19.77 -6.83 9.72
N MET A 6 -19.70 -8.05 10.26
CA MET A 6 -19.40 -9.27 9.51
C MET A 6 -20.65 -9.84 8.82
N GLU A 7 -21.73 -9.06 8.73
CA GLU A 7 -22.97 -9.48 8.06
C GLU A 7 -22.77 -9.82 6.58
N SER A 8 -21.70 -9.29 5.97
CA SER A 8 -21.42 -9.49 4.55
C SER A 8 -20.37 -10.55 4.25
N ALA A 9 -19.77 -11.18 5.27
CA ALA A 9 -18.73 -12.19 5.09
C ALA A 9 -18.82 -13.29 6.15
N ALA A 10 -18.62 -14.53 5.77
CA ALA A 10 -18.60 -15.70 6.66
C ALA A 10 -17.34 -16.52 6.43
N LEU A 11 -16.90 -17.18 7.51
CA LEU A 11 -15.80 -18.15 7.46
C LEU A 11 -16.28 -19.43 6.76
N PHE A 12 -15.49 -19.92 5.81
CA PHE A 12 -15.74 -21.18 5.14
C PHE A 12 -14.45 -21.98 4.93
N ASP A 13 -14.58 -23.25 4.57
CA ASP A 13 -13.45 -24.12 4.20
C ASP A 13 -13.16 -23.94 2.69
N ALA A 14 -12.06 -23.25 2.39
CA ALA A 14 -11.58 -22.99 1.03
C ALA A 14 -10.74 -24.16 0.45
N GLY A 15 -10.86 -25.36 1.00
CA GLY A 15 -10.18 -26.57 0.55
C GLY A 15 -8.66 -26.47 0.69
N LYS A 16 -7.91 -26.54 -0.43
CA LYS A 16 -6.44 -26.47 -0.42
C LYS A 16 -5.88 -25.13 0.13
N LYS A 17 -6.67 -24.08 0.13
CA LYS A 17 -6.28 -22.78 0.70
C LYS A 17 -6.53 -22.71 2.22
N GLY A 18 -7.17 -23.76 2.80
CA GLY A 18 -7.53 -23.79 4.21
C GLY A 18 -8.77 -22.95 4.51
N ARG A 19 -8.69 -22.09 5.50
CA ARG A 19 -9.78 -21.17 5.87
C ARG A 19 -9.85 -20.01 4.91
N GLY A 20 -11.07 -19.56 4.58
CA GLY A 20 -11.32 -18.39 3.75
C GLY A 20 -12.56 -17.64 4.20
N LEU A 21 -12.82 -16.50 3.58
CA LEU A 21 -14.07 -15.76 3.73
C LEU A 21 -14.86 -15.80 2.43
N GLU A 22 -16.18 -16.01 2.53
CA GLU A 22 -17.12 -15.93 1.42
C GLU A 22 -18.16 -14.83 1.66
N ALA A 23 -18.74 -14.30 0.58
CA ALA A 23 -19.82 -13.32 0.66
C ALA A 23 -21.12 -13.97 1.15
N THR A 24 -21.77 -13.40 2.17
CA THR A 24 -23.06 -13.87 2.71
C THR A 24 -24.27 -13.27 2.01
N LYS A 25 -24.04 -12.33 1.11
CA LYS A 25 -25.02 -11.66 0.26
C LYS A 25 -24.36 -11.16 -1.02
N GLU A 26 -25.15 -10.78 -2.02
CA GLU A 26 -24.63 -10.08 -3.18
C GLU A 26 -24.02 -8.73 -2.77
N LEU A 27 -22.77 -8.44 -3.23
CA LEU A 27 -22.04 -7.20 -2.98
C LEU A 27 -21.92 -6.39 -4.28
N SER A 28 -22.03 -5.08 -4.18
CA SER A 28 -21.83 -4.16 -5.31
C SER A 28 -20.38 -3.64 -5.35
N ALA A 29 -19.90 -3.25 -6.53
CA ALA A 29 -18.60 -2.58 -6.64
C ALA A 29 -18.52 -1.34 -5.75
N GLY A 30 -17.44 -1.22 -4.97
CA GLY A 30 -17.24 -0.14 -4.00
C GLY A 30 -17.94 -0.35 -2.65
N GLU A 31 -18.72 -1.42 -2.47
CA GLU A 31 -19.33 -1.75 -1.18
C GLU A 31 -18.25 -2.16 -0.16
N VAL A 32 -18.38 -1.67 1.08
CA VAL A 32 -17.54 -2.10 2.19
C VAL A 32 -18.04 -3.44 2.71
N VAL A 33 -17.23 -4.48 2.55
CA VAL A 33 -17.55 -5.83 3.05
C VAL A 33 -17.51 -5.85 4.58
N PHE A 34 -16.41 -5.37 5.14
CA PHE A 34 -16.27 -5.12 6.57
C PHE A 34 -15.19 -4.08 6.87
N THR A 35 -15.20 -3.58 8.08
CA THR A 35 -14.14 -2.75 8.64
C THR A 35 -13.57 -3.41 9.88
N GLU A 36 -12.24 -3.38 10.04
CA GLU A 36 -11.57 -3.98 11.16
C GLU A 36 -10.55 -3.01 11.78
N PRO A 37 -10.62 -2.74 13.11
CA PRO A 37 -9.57 -2.02 13.81
C PRO A 37 -8.34 -2.92 13.96
N SER A 38 -7.13 -2.34 13.91
CA SER A 38 -5.92 -3.13 14.14
C SER A 38 -5.96 -3.83 15.49
N PHE A 39 -5.67 -5.12 15.52
CA PHE A 39 -5.45 -5.85 16.77
C PHE A 39 -4.22 -5.29 17.50
N ALA A 40 -3.13 -5.05 16.78
CA ALA A 40 -1.97 -4.31 17.24
C ALA A 40 -1.31 -3.65 16.03
N ALA A 41 -0.64 -2.52 16.23
CA ALA A 41 0.11 -1.86 15.17
C ALA A 41 1.24 -1.00 15.73
N VAL A 42 2.32 -0.84 14.95
CA VAL A 42 3.48 0.01 15.30
C VAL A 42 3.93 0.82 14.10
N VAL A 43 4.47 2.01 14.36
CA VAL A 43 5.15 2.83 13.36
C VAL A 43 6.51 2.23 13.07
N PHE A 44 6.96 2.24 11.80
CA PHE A 44 8.31 1.81 11.42
C PHE A 44 9.39 2.65 12.10
N ASP A 45 10.51 2.04 12.40
CA ASP A 45 11.63 2.72 13.07
C ASP A 45 12.19 3.90 12.25
N SER A 46 12.13 3.83 10.93
CA SER A 46 12.52 4.92 10.02
C SER A 46 11.60 6.16 10.10
N PHE A 47 10.38 6.01 10.61
CA PHE A 47 9.37 7.08 10.69
C PHE A 47 8.99 7.47 12.11
N PHE A 48 9.68 6.97 13.14
CA PHE A 48 9.29 7.13 14.54
C PHE A 48 9.07 8.59 14.98
N SER A 49 9.79 9.55 14.41
CA SER A 49 9.69 10.97 14.74
C SER A 49 8.81 11.79 13.77
N GLN A 50 8.37 11.19 12.66
CA GLN A 50 7.61 11.86 11.61
C GLN A 50 6.13 11.43 11.59
N VAL A 51 5.78 10.34 12.28
CA VAL A 51 4.46 9.72 12.27
C VAL A 51 3.93 9.57 13.68
N CYS A 52 2.67 9.94 13.88
CA CYS A 52 2.00 9.78 15.17
C CYS A 52 1.82 8.30 15.50
N HIS A 53 2.32 7.86 16.65
CA HIS A 53 2.24 6.46 17.11
C HIS A 53 0.83 6.00 17.50
N SER A 54 -0.13 6.93 17.54
CA SER A 54 -1.54 6.64 17.77
C SER A 54 -2.35 6.56 16.48
N CYS A 55 -2.42 7.62 15.71
CA CYS A 55 -3.29 7.72 14.53
C CYS A 55 -2.58 7.50 13.19
N PHE A 56 -1.27 7.29 13.18
CA PHE A 56 -0.43 7.05 11.98
C PHE A 56 -0.44 8.20 10.97
N ARG A 57 -0.88 9.40 11.38
CA ARG A 57 -0.77 10.61 10.57
C ARG A 57 0.68 11.06 10.52
N ARG A 58 1.16 11.35 9.31
CA ARG A 58 2.45 11.99 9.08
C ARG A 58 2.29 13.51 9.14
N GLN A 59 3.08 14.18 9.99
CA GLN A 59 3.11 15.64 10.10
C GLN A 59 4.43 16.12 10.73
N ALA A 60 4.77 17.39 10.53
CA ALA A 60 6.03 17.96 11.00
C ALA A 60 6.07 18.16 12.51
N ASP A 61 4.95 18.66 13.10
CA ASP A 61 4.91 19.04 14.51
C ASP A 61 4.27 17.93 15.35
N LEU A 62 5.11 16.99 15.81
CA LEU A 62 4.71 15.93 16.74
C LEU A 62 5.30 16.12 18.12
N HIS A 63 4.51 15.85 19.14
CA HIS A 63 4.93 15.90 20.55
C HIS A 63 5.46 14.54 21.00
N ARG A 64 6.71 14.50 21.45
CA ARG A 64 7.32 13.27 21.95
C ARG A 64 6.82 12.93 23.36
N CYS A 65 6.74 11.65 23.68
CA CYS A 65 6.45 11.17 25.02
C CYS A 65 7.51 11.71 26.01
N ALA A 66 7.08 12.42 27.05
CA ALA A 66 7.95 13.01 28.04
C ALA A 66 8.78 11.99 28.84
N GLN A 67 8.27 10.75 28.96
CA GLN A 67 8.90 9.67 29.72
C GLN A 67 10.00 8.96 28.92
N CYS A 68 9.65 8.33 27.79
CA CYS A 68 10.59 7.50 27.02
C CYS A 68 11.35 8.26 25.93
N LYS A 69 10.88 9.46 25.54
CA LYS A 69 11.45 10.30 24.46
C LYS A 69 11.40 9.67 23.05
N PHE A 70 10.83 8.47 22.92
CA PHE A 70 10.79 7.71 21.66
C PHE A 70 9.46 7.93 20.91
N ALA A 71 8.32 7.65 21.54
CA ALA A 71 7.03 7.74 20.86
C ALA A 71 6.60 9.20 20.64
N HIS A 72 6.01 9.47 19.45
CA HIS A 72 5.56 10.80 19.04
C HIS A 72 4.04 10.80 18.76
N TYR A 73 3.37 11.90 19.07
CA TYR A 73 1.91 12.04 18.99
C TYR A 73 1.51 13.41 18.44
N CYS A 74 0.37 13.49 17.75
CA CYS A 74 -0.18 14.76 17.28
C CYS A 74 -0.41 15.73 18.45
N ASP A 75 -1.00 15.20 19.52
CA ASP A 75 -1.42 15.95 20.71
C ASP A 75 -1.59 15.01 21.92
N ARG A 76 -2.10 15.57 23.00
CA ARG A 76 -2.40 14.82 24.23
C ARG A 76 -3.53 13.80 24.03
N THR A 77 -4.47 14.07 23.15
CA THR A 77 -5.57 13.14 22.83
C THR A 77 -5.05 11.87 22.22
N CYS A 78 -4.20 11.98 21.19
CA CYS A 78 -3.51 10.85 20.60
C CYS A 78 -2.63 10.08 21.60
N GLN A 79 -1.92 10.80 22.48
CA GLN A 79 -1.09 10.17 23.50
C GLN A 79 -1.94 9.39 24.51
N THR A 80 -3.04 9.95 24.97
CA THR A 80 -3.95 9.30 25.93
C THR A 80 -4.61 8.08 25.32
N ALA A 81 -5.07 8.19 24.06
CA ALA A 81 -5.69 7.09 23.33
C ALA A 81 -4.75 5.88 23.13
N CYS A 82 -3.45 6.13 22.94
CA CYS A 82 -2.43 5.08 22.77
C CYS A 82 -1.83 4.60 24.11
N TRP A 83 -2.16 5.23 25.23
CA TRP A 83 -1.45 4.97 26.49
C TRP A 83 -1.52 3.52 26.96
N ASP A 84 -2.64 2.87 26.80
CA ASP A 84 -2.81 1.46 27.19
C ASP A 84 -1.90 0.51 26.43
N GLU A 85 -1.61 0.80 25.17
CA GLU A 85 -0.63 0.05 24.36
C GLU A 85 0.81 0.46 24.69
N HIS A 86 1.04 1.78 24.91
CA HIS A 86 2.38 2.33 25.03
C HIS A 86 3.00 2.19 26.43
N LYS A 87 2.20 2.17 27.50
CA LYS A 87 2.72 2.23 28.88
C LYS A 87 3.77 1.18 29.23
N GLN A 88 3.62 -0.05 28.73
CA GLN A 88 4.60 -1.13 28.97
C GLN A 88 5.88 -0.93 28.14
N GLU A 89 5.76 -0.50 26.89
CA GLU A 89 6.89 -0.10 26.07
C GLU A 89 7.62 1.08 26.71
N CYS A 90 6.88 2.11 27.10
CA CYS A 90 7.42 3.33 27.70
C CYS A 90 8.32 3.02 28.92
N GLY A 91 7.86 2.16 29.81
CA GLY A 91 8.63 1.73 30.99
C GLY A 91 9.91 1.02 30.62
N ALA A 92 9.87 0.10 29.67
CA ALA A 92 11.04 -0.67 29.23
C ALA A 92 12.04 0.22 28.48
N ILE A 93 11.59 1.06 27.54
CA ILE A 93 12.43 1.99 26.79
C ILE A 93 13.14 2.95 27.75
N ARG A 94 12.43 3.51 28.74
CA ARG A 94 13.00 4.40 29.74
C ARG A 94 14.09 3.70 30.57
N LYS A 95 13.87 2.44 30.95
CA LYS A 95 14.81 1.66 31.75
C LYS A 95 16.08 1.33 30.97
N ILE A 96 15.95 0.98 29.70
CA ILE A 96 17.08 0.54 28.84
C ILE A 96 17.75 1.72 28.13
N GLY A 97 17.02 2.82 27.90
CA GLY A 97 17.50 4.00 27.21
C GLY A 97 17.44 3.93 25.68
N LYS A 98 16.94 2.81 25.11
CA LYS A 98 16.80 2.58 23.67
C LYS A 98 15.48 1.87 23.39
N ALA A 99 14.82 2.17 22.27
CA ALA A 99 13.64 1.43 21.82
C ALA A 99 14.06 0.12 21.11
N PRO A 100 13.32 -0.99 21.31
CA PRO A 100 13.48 -2.17 20.47
C PRO A 100 12.91 -1.93 19.08
N GLY A 101 13.37 -2.73 18.10
CA GLY A 101 12.89 -2.67 16.72
C GLY A 101 11.38 -2.89 16.59
N GLU A 102 10.81 -2.44 15.48
CA GLU A 102 9.36 -2.47 15.23
C GLU A 102 8.76 -3.86 15.35
N HIS A 103 9.45 -4.91 14.90
CA HIS A 103 8.94 -6.29 15.01
C HIS A 103 8.79 -6.72 16.47
N VAL A 104 9.77 -6.38 17.31
CA VAL A 104 9.75 -6.68 18.75
C VAL A 104 8.64 -5.89 19.46
N ARG A 105 8.44 -4.62 19.08
CA ARG A 105 7.36 -3.78 19.62
C ARG A 105 5.99 -4.32 19.25
N LEU A 106 5.82 -4.75 17.99
CA LEU A 106 4.54 -5.31 17.52
C LEU A 106 4.23 -6.63 18.24
N ALA A 107 5.20 -7.54 18.33
CA ALA A 107 5.04 -8.81 19.07
C ALA A 107 4.64 -8.58 20.52
N ALA A 108 5.27 -7.63 21.19
CA ALA A 108 4.93 -7.26 22.56
C ALA A 108 3.48 -6.76 22.68
N ARG A 109 3.02 -5.88 21.79
CA ARG A 109 1.64 -5.37 21.78
C ARG A 109 0.63 -6.48 21.53
N VAL A 110 0.91 -7.40 20.60
CA VAL A 110 0.07 -8.59 20.33
C VAL A 110 -0.06 -9.45 21.59
N LEU A 111 1.05 -9.82 22.20
CA LEU A 111 1.05 -10.64 23.42
C LEU A 111 0.30 -9.98 24.58
N TRP A 112 0.49 -8.70 24.82
CA TRP A 112 -0.23 -7.98 25.89
C TRP A 112 -1.72 -7.92 25.64
N ARG A 113 -2.13 -7.80 24.37
CA ARG A 113 -3.54 -7.75 24.02
C ARG A 113 -4.21 -9.12 24.14
N ILE A 114 -3.55 -10.19 23.71
CA ILE A 114 -4.03 -11.56 23.93
C ILE A 114 -4.33 -11.80 25.41
N HIS A 115 -3.41 -11.42 26.29
CA HIS A 115 -3.62 -11.57 27.73
C HIS A 115 -4.75 -10.73 28.31
N LYS A 116 -4.98 -9.54 27.76
CA LYS A 116 -6.05 -8.66 28.21
C LYS A 116 -7.42 -9.14 27.74
N SER A 117 -7.46 -9.86 26.63
CA SER A 117 -8.69 -10.34 25.97
C SER A 117 -9.20 -11.69 26.52
N THR A 118 -8.46 -12.38 27.41
CA THR A 118 -8.89 -13.63 28.05
C THR A 118 -10.09 -13.42 28.97
N GLY A 119 -11.24 -12.99 28.42
CA GLY A 119 -12.48 -12.75 29.15
C GLY A 119 -13.54 -12.00 28.34
N LEU A 120 -13.20 -11.40 27.22
CA LEU A 120 -14.11 -10.68 26.34
C LEU A 120 -13.80 -11.04 24.90
N ALA A 121 -14.38 -12.16 24.41
CA ALA A 121 -14.47 -12.38 22.98
C ALA A 121 -15.28 -11.20 22.41
N SER A 122 -14.65 -10.40 21.52
CA SER A 122 -15.40 -9.42 20.73
C SER A 122 -16.29 -10.21 19.77
N ASP A 123 -17.60 -10.04 19.82
CA ASP A 123 -18.59 -10.71 18.94
C ASP A 123 -18.29 -10.53 17.43
N SER A 124 -17.32 -9.69 17.07
CA SER A 124 -16.92 -9.40 15.70
C SER A 124 -15.63 -10.10 15.25
N GLN A 125 -14.97 -10.88 16.10
CA GLN A 125 -13.72 -11.57 15.75
C GLN A 125 -13.98 -13.02 15.38
N LEU A 126 -13.75 -13.39 14.10
CA LEU A 126 -14.01 -14.74 13.58
C LEU A 126 -12.93 -15.76 13.99
N ILE A 127 -11.73 -15.28 14.33
CA ILE A 127 -10.60 -16.14 14.69
C ILE A 127 -9.77 -15.48 15.79
N SER A 128 -9.27 -16.29 16.72
CA SER A 128 -8.27 -15.84 17.68
C SER A 128 -6.89 -15.71 17.02
N VAL A 129 -6.09 -14.71 17.45
CA VAL A 129 -4.77 -14.43 16.86
C VAL A 129 -3.83 -15.63 16.96
N ASP A 130 -3.88 -16.36 18.07
CA ASP A 130 -3.08 -17.57 18.31
C ASP A 130 -3.43 -18.76 17.39
N GLN A 131 -4.52 -18.67 16.63
CA GLN A 131 -4.91 -19.66 15.63
C GLN A 131 -4.44 -19.32 14.21
N LEU A 132 -3.80 -18.18 14.01
CA LEU A 132 -3.22 -17.81 12.72
C LEU A 132 -1.98 -18.67 12.42
N GLN A 133 -1.67 -18.85 11.14
CA GLN A 133 -0.49 -19.61 10.70
C GLN A 133 0.78 -18.82 10.97
N ASP A 134 1.83 -19.47 11.45
CA ASP A 134 3.12 -18.87 11.79
C ASP A 134 4.28 -19.30 10.87
N HIS A 135 4.16 -20.47 10.23
CA HIS A 135 5.18 -21.06 9.37
C HIS A 135 6.61 -21.07 9.96
N VAL A 136 6.75 -21.08 11.28
CA VAL A 136 8.07 -21.09 11.95
C VAL A 136 8.87 -22.34 11.58
N SER A 137 8.19 -23.48 11.40
CA SER A 137 8.82 -24.74 10.97
C SER A 137 9.40 -24.69 9.55
N ASP A 138 8.90 -23.78 8.71
CA ASP A 138 9.27 -23.67 7.30
C ASP A 138 10.35 -22.62 7.05
N LEU A 139 10.81 -21.92 8.12
CA LEU A 139 11.78 -20.85 8.00
C LEU A 139 13.18 -21.37 7.65
N PRO A 140 13.89 -20.67 6.73
CA PRO A 140 15.31 -20.90 6.47
C PRO A 140 16.17 -20.72 7.73
N GLU A 141 17.35 -21.34 7.77
CA GLU A 141 18.24 -21.31 8.94
C GLU A 141 18.61 -19.89 9.38
N ASP A 142 18.84 -18.98 8.44
CA ASP A 142 19.20 -17.59 8.75
C ASP A 142 18.02 -16.81 9.35
N ASP A 143 16.80 -17.07 8.87
CA ASP A 143 15.57 -16.49 9.43
C ASP A 143 15.31 -17.03 10.84
N LEU A 144 15.57 -18.31 11.10
CA LEU A 144 15.49 -18.91 12.43
C LEU A 144 16.52 -18.29 13.41
N LYS A 145 17.73 -17.96 12.93
CA LYS A 145 18.73 -17.24 13.75
C LYS A 145 18.24 -15.84 14.11
N GLN A 146 17.66 -15.11 13.12
CA GLN A 146 17.09 -13.80 13.37
C GLN A 146 15.91 -13.87 14.33
N LEU A 147 15.00 -14.82 14.17
CA LEU A 147 13.88 -15.04 15.07
C LEU A 147 14.36 -15.26 16.52
N LYS A 148 15.37 -16.09 16.73
CA LYS A 148 15.97 -16.32 18.06
C LYS A 148 16.57 -15.03 18.64
N ALA A 149 17.20 -14.20 17.82
CA ALA A 149 17.72 -12.90 18.25
C ALA A 149 16.60 -11.94 18.67
N ASP A 150 15.50 -11.92 17.94
CA ASP A 150 14.31 -11.10 18.25
C ASP A 150 13.62 -11.56 19.53
N VAL A 151 13.47 -12.87 19.73
CA VAL A 151 12.97 -13.45 21.00
C VAL A 151 13.86 -13.06 22.18
N ASN A 152 15.18 -13.15 22.03
CA ASN A 152 16.12 -12.75 23.08
C ASN A 152 16.03 -11.24 23.37
N THR A 153 15.86 -10.41 22.33
CA THR A 153 15.66 -8.96 22.46
C THR A 153 14.37 -8.69 23.23
N PHE A 154 13.26 -9.36 22.86
CA PHE A 154 12.00 -9.25 23.58
C PHE A 154 12.17 -9.56 25.08
N LEU A 155 12.79 -10.70 25.40
CA LEU A 155 13.04 -11.14 26.79
C LEU A 155 13.98 -10.18 27.55
N GLY A 156 14.88 -9.49 26.86
CA GLY A 156 15.74 -8.45 27.44
C GLY A 156 14.97 -7.20 27.85
N TYR A 157 14.01 -6.77 27.04
CA TYR A 157 13.15 -5.62 27.36
C TYR A 157 12.09 -5.95 28.42
N TRP A 158 11.48 -7.15 28.37
CA TRP A 158 10.40 -7.57 29.25
C TRP A 158 10.74 -8.88 29.98
N SER A 159 11.74 -8.81 30.85
CA SER A 159 12.24 -9.96 31.63
C SER A 159 11.16 -10.67 32.45
N HIS A 160 10.09 -9.97 32.84
CA HIS A 160 8.91 -10.58 33.47
C HIS A 160 8.06 -11.42 32.49
N GLY A 161 8.26 -11.25 31.19
CA GLY A 161 7.63 -12.08 30.15
C GLY A 161 7.97 -13.56 30.28
N ARG A 162 9.18 -13.92 30.73
CA ARG A 162 9.61 -15.31 30.96
C ARG A 162 8.71 -16.09 31.92
N LYS A 163 8.00 -15.41 32.80
CA LYS A 163 7.06 -16.04 33.74
C LYS A 163 5.66 -16.24 33.13
N LYS A 164 5.38 -15.59 31.99
CA LYS A 164 4.04 -15.57 31.36
C LYS A 164 4.00 -16.24 29.99
N HIS A 165 5.12 -16.28 29.25
CA HIS A 165 5.22 -16.84 27.91
C HIS A 165 6.48 -17.69 27.79
N SER A 166 6.36 -18.85 27.17
CA SER A 166 7.50 -19.63 26.73
C SER A 166 8.21 -18.93 25.55
N ALA A 167 9.45 -19.33 25.27
CA ALA A 167 10.13 -18.87 24.05
C ALA A 167 9.38 -19.30 22.79
N ASP A 168 8.70 -20.43 22.84
CA ASP A 168 7.90 -20.96 21.72
C ASP A 168 6.66 -20.11 21.49
N ASP A 169 5.94 -19.68 22.55
CA ASP A 169 4.80 -18.76 22.41
C ASP A 169 5.22 -17.43 21.77
N ILE A 170 6.39 -16.91 22.17
CA ILE A 170 6.92 -15.66 21.60
C ILE A 170 7.32 -15.88 20.15
N SER A 171 7.98 -16.99 19.82
CA SER A 171 8.38 -17.36 18.46
C SER A 171 7.16 -17.51 17.55
N HIS A 172 6.09 -18.13 18.05
CA HIS A 172 4.81 -18.27 17.35
C HIS A 172 4.24 -16.90 16.96
N ILE A 173 4.23 -15.92 17.87
CA ILE A 173 3.73 -14.56 17.56
C ILE A 173 4.61 -13.84 16.53
N PHE A 174 5.95 -13.99 16.59
CA PHE A 174 6.82 -13.45 15.55
C PHE A 174 6.55 -14.06 14.18
N GLY A 175 6.32 -15.39 14.12
CA GLY A 175 5.93 -16.09 12.90
C GLY A 175 4.60 -15.57 12.35
N ILE A 176 3.57 -15.44 13.19
CA ILE A 176 2.28 -14.87 12.82
C ILE A 176 2.46 -13.47 12.22
N ILE A 177 3.24 -12.61 12.85
CA ILE A 177 3.48 -11.24 12.35
C ILE A 177 4.18 -11.25 11.00
N LYS A 178 5.16 -12.15 10.80
CA LYS A 178 5.90 -12.28 9.54
C LYS A 178 4.99 -12.67 8.38
N CYS A 179 4.04 -13.58 8.61
CA CYS A 179 3.14 -14.10 7.58
C CYS A 179 1.87 -13.26 7.40
N ASN A 180 1.40 -12.59 8.46
CA ASN A 180 0.08 -11.96 8.50
C ASN A 180 0.13 -10.45 8.78
N GLY A 181 1.32 -9.85 8.86
CA GLY A 181 1.47 -8.41 9.08
C GLY A 181 1.09 -7.60 7.84
N PHE A 182 0.23 -6.60 8.01
CA PHE A 182 -0.17 -5.67 6.95
C PHE A 182 0.58 -4.35 7.09
N THR A 183 1.18 -3.92 5.99
CA THR A 183 1.78 -2.58 5.89
C THR A 183 0.71 -1.51 5.98
N LEU A 184 0.92 -0.53 6.84
CA LEU A 184 0.04 0.61 7.04
C LEU A 184 0.62 1.83 6.36
N SER A 185 -0.20 2.52 5.58
CA SER A 185 0.17 3.76 4.90
C SER A 185 -0.18 4.99 5.73
N ASP A 186 0.38 6.13 5.35
CA ASP A 186 0.00 7.43 5.89
C ASP A 186 -1.44 7.81 5.50
N GLN A 187 -1.92 8.98 5.96
CA GLN A 187 -3.28 9.45 5.72
C GLN A 187 -3.66 9.67 4.25
N ARG A 188 -2.68 9.72 3.35
CA ARG A 188 -2.88 9.82 1.90
C ARG A 188 -2.74 8.50 1.18
N GLY A 189 -2.33 7.43 1.88
CA GLY A 189 -2.09 6.13 1.27
C GLY A 189 -0.86 6.06 0.36
N LEU A 190 0.06 7.06 0.46
CA LEU A 190 1.20 7.20 -0.43
C LEU A 190 2.50 6.61 0.12
N GLN A 191 2.66 6.63 1.44
CA GLN A 191 3.88 6.20 2.12
C GLN A 191 3.59 5.10 3.12
N ALA A 192 4.30 3.99 3.03
CA ALA A 192 4.31 2.96 4.06
C ALA A 192 4.99 3.50 5.32
N VAL A 193 4.27 3.50 6.44
CA VAL A 193 4.74 4.15 7.69
C VAL A 193 4.69 3.23 8.91
N GLY A 194 4.16 2.03 8.77
CA GLY A 194 4.05 1.10 9.88
C GLY A 194 3.53 -0.26 9.47
N VAL A 195 3.33 -1.12 10.46
CA VAL A 195 2.78 -2.46 10.30
C VAL A 195 1.75 -2.76 11.37
N GLY A 196 0.71 -3.51 11.02
CA GLY A 196 -0.36 -3.91 11.92
C GLY A 196 -0.88 -5.31 11.64
N LEU A 197 -1.60 -5.88 12.62
CA LEU A 197 -2.25 -7.19 12.54
C LEU A 197 -3.77 -7.01 12.59
N PHE A 198 -4.47 -7.70 11.68
CA PHE A 198 -5.92 -7.66 11.51
C PHE A 198 -6.44 -9.10 11.35
N PRO A 199 -6.86 -9.76 12.43
CA PRO A 199 -7.17 -11.20 12.42
C PRO A 199 -8.22 -11.63 11.41
N ASN A 200 -9.30 -10.88 11.24
CA ASN A 200 -10.32 -11.24 10.25
C ASN A 200 -9.81 -11.03 8.81
N LEU A 201 -9.03 -9.96 8.58
CA LEU A 201 -8.41 -9.72 7.27
C LEU A 201 -7.43 -10.83 6.89
N CYS A 202 -6.75 -11.43 7.87
CA CYS A 202 -5.84 -12.56 7.65
C CYS A 202 -6.53 -13.81 7.10
N LEU A 203 -7.88 -13.88 7.18
CA LEU A 203 -8.68 -14.96 6.60
C LEU A 203 -9.03 -14.74 5.13
N VAL A 204 -8.76 -13.58 4.57
CA VAL A 204 -9.02 -13.28 3.15
C VAL A 204 -7.87 -13.82 2.31
N ASN A 205 -8.16 -14.83 1.50
CA ASN A 205 -7.16 -15.52 0.68
C ASN A 205 -6.66 -14.67 -0.49
N HIS A 206 -5.55 -15.12 -1.07
CA HIS A 206 -4.96 -14.50 -2.24
C HIS A 206 -5.62 -14.93 -3.54
N ASP A 207 -5.79 -13.95 -4.43
CA ASP A 207 -5.90 -14.13 -5.89
C ASP A 207 -5.08 -13.06 -6.59
N CYS A 208 -4.41 -13.39 -7.71
CA CYS A 208 -3.69 -12.38 -8.49
C CYS A 208 -4.61 -11.39 -9.19
N TRP A 209 -5.88 -11.78 -9.38
CA TRP A 209 -6.95 -10.94 -9.92
C TRP A 209 -8.12 -10.88 -8.94
N PRO A 210 -7.93 -10.20 -7.82
CA PRO A 210 -8.81 -10.26 -6.68
C PRO A 210 -10.14 -9.54 -6.95
N ASN A 211 -11.19 -9.98 -6.25
CA ASN A 211 -12.50 -9.30 -6.25
C ASN A 211 -12.65 -8.26 -5.14
N CYS A 212 -11.67 -8.14 -4.24
CA CYS A 212 -11.64 -7.15 -3.16
C CYS A 212 -10.30 -6.42 -3.10
N THR A 213 -10.31 -5.26 -2.45
CA THR A 213 -9.10 -4.50 -2.06
C THR A 213 -9.15 -4.09 -0.61
N VAL A 214 -7.96 -3.90 -0.01
CA VAL A 214 -7.80 -3.44 1.36
C VAL A 214 -7.32 -2.01 1.37
N ILE A 215 -8.04 -1.14 2.07
CA ILE A 215 -7.67 0.26 2.22
C ILE A 215 -7.58 0.59 3.71
N LEU A 216 -6.51 1.30 4.10
CA LEU A 216 -6.40 1.85 5.44
C LEU A 216 -7.24 3.12 5.52
N ASN A 217 -8.28 3.10 6.36
CA ASN A 217 -9.11 4.26 6.63
C ASN A 217 -8.70 4.90 7.96
N HIS A 218 -8.19 6.13 7.90
CA HIS A 218 -7.80 6.91 9.09
C HIS A 218 -9.00 7.54 9.82
N GLY A 219 -10.24 7.22 9.41
CA GLY A 219 -11.48 7.78 9.94
C GLY A 219 -11.77 9.18 9.41
N ASN A 220 -13.07 9.49 9.27
CA ASN A 220 -13.51 10.85 9.02
C ASN A 220 -13.25 11.66 10.30
N GLN A 221 -12.43 12.68 10.21
CA GLN A 221 -12.20 13.64 11.31
C GLN A 221 -13.33 14.66 11.41
N SER A 222 -14.57 14.22 11.46
CA SER A 222 -15.62 15.07 11.99
C SER A 222 -15.46 15.12 13.52
N ALA A 223 -15.31 16.29 14.05
CA ALA A 223 -14.92 16.64 15.42
C ALA A 223 -15.82 16.12 16.56
N LEU A 224 -16.69 15.16 16.32
CA LEU A 224 -17.73 14.72 17.25
C LEU A 224 -17.51 13.37 17.93
N SER A 225 -16.39 12.68 17.65
CA SER A 225 -16.13 11.35 18.22
C SER A 225 -14.72 11.23 18.77
N SER A 226 -14.43 11.92 19.87
CA SER A 226 -13.13 11.86 20.56
C SER A 226 -12.74 10.48 21.09
N ALA A 227 -13.69 9.57 21.29
CA ALA A 227 -13.43 8.21 21.77
C ALA A 227 -13.10 7.21 20.64
N LEU A 228 -13.33 7.55 19.36
CA LEU A 228 -13.09 6.67 18.20
C LEU A 228 -11.87 7.10 17.38
N HIS A 229 -11.14 8.12 17.79
CA HIS A 229 -10.07 8.77 17.04
C HIS A 229 -8.80 7.94 16.86
N SER A 230 -8.63 6.88 17.63
CA SER A 230 -7.36 6.13 17.66
C SER A 230 -7.41 4.76 16.97
N GLN A 231 -8.53 4.43 16.34
CA GLN A 231 -8.64 3.10 15.75
C GLN A 231 -8.19 3.14 14.29
N ARG A 232 -6.94 2.77 14.08
CA ARG A 232 -6.41 2.37 12.78
C ARG A 232 -7.28 1.24 12.24
N ARG A 233 -8.04 1.53 11.20
CA ARG A 233 -9.01 0.60 10.62
C ARG A 233 -8.64 0.32 9.18
N ILE A 234 -8.76 -0.93 8.79
CA ILE A 234 -8.85 -1.28 7.39
C ILE A 234 -10.31 -1.36 6.97
N GLU A 235 -10.55 -1.14 5.68
CA GLU A 235 -11.77 -1.49 5.00
C GLU A 235 -11.45 -2.54 3.93
N LEU A 236 -12.14 -3.67 3.95
CA LEU A 236 -12.20 -4.57 2.81
C LEU A 236 -13.33 -4.10 1.90
N ARG A 237 -13.04 -3.81 0.64
CA ARG A 237 -13.99 -3.25 -0.32
C ARG A 237 -14.07 -4.13 -1.56
N ALA A 238 -15.30 -4.37 -2.04
CA ALA A 238 -15.52 -5.09 -3.29
C ALA A 238 -15.06 -4.25 -4.50
N LEU A 239 -14.30 -4.83 -5.41
CA LEU A 239 -13.84 -4.20 -6.65
C LEU A 239 -14.85 -4.33 -7.79
N GLU A 240 -15.74 -5.30 -7.68
CA GLU A 240 -16.74 -5.65 -8.66
C GLU A 240 -17.99 -6.19 -7.98
N LYS A 241 -19.00 -6.57 -8.76
CA LYS A 241 -20.17 -7.28 -8.26
C LYS A 241 -19.77 -8.69 -7.85
N ILE A 242 -19.97 -9.04 -6.56
CA ILE A 242 -19.64 -10.36 -5.99
C ILE A 242 -20.95 -11.05 -5.61
N PRO A 243 -21.30 -12.18 -6.22
CA PRO A 243 -22.48 -12.98 -5.82
C PRO A 243 -22.32 -13.55 -4.40
N GLU A 244 -23.46 -13.86 -3.76
CA GLU A 244 -23.50 -14.64 -2.51
C GLU A 244 -22.82 -16.01 -2.68
N GLY A 245 -22.07 -16.46 -1.67
CA GLY A 245 -21.33 -17.73 -1.66
C GLY A 245 -20.00 -17.71 -2.44
N VAL A 246 -19.59 -16.56 -3.01
CA VAL A 246 -18.30 -16.43 -3.71
C VAL A 246 -17.20 -16.10 -2.70
N GLU A 247 -16.05 -16.77 -2.81
CA GLU A 247 -14.84 -16.49 -2.01
C GLU A 247 -14.39 -15.03 -2.20
N LEU A 248 -14.13 -14.35 -1.10
CA LEU A 248 -13.53 -13.02 -1.06
C LEU A 248 -12.01 -13.16 -1.15
N SER A 249 -11.39 -12.40 -2.05
CA SER A 249 -9.94 -12.47 -2.27
C SER A 249 -9.31 -11.09 -2.39
N VAL A 250 -8.03 -11.01 -1.99
CA VAL A 250 -7.17 -9.82 -2.17
C VAL A 250 -5.85 -10.24 -2.80
N SER A 251 -5.09 -9.31 -3.35
CA SER A 251 -3.76 -9.63 -3.84
C SER A 251 -2.69 -9.37 -2.78
N TYR A 252 -1.83 -10.37 -2.55
CA TYR A 252 -0.66 -10.27 -1.65
C TYR A 252 0.58 -9.75 -2.35
N VAL A 253 0.58 -9.75 -3.69
CA VAL A 253 1.68 -9.30 -4.54
C VAL A 253 1.19 -8.39 -5.65
N ASP A 254 2.07 -7.52 -6.17
CA ASP A 254 1.71 -6.71 -7.33
C ASP A 254 1.54 -7.59 -8.57
N PHE A 255 0.46 -7.34 -9.30
CA PHE A 255 0.14 -8.03 -10.55
C PHE A 255 1.19 -7.80 -11.65
N LEU A 256 1.85 -6.64 -11.67
CA LEU A 256 2.91 -6.30 -12.65
C LEU A 256 4.21 -7.06 -12.39
N ASN A 257 4.09 -8.37 -12.34
CA ASN A 257 5.18 -9.35 -12.36
C ASN A 257 4.73 -10.53 -13.21
N LEU A 258 5.66 -11.24 -13.85
CA LEU A 258 5.35 -12.47 -14.57
C LEU A 258 4.74 -13.51 -13.62
N SER A 259 3.91 -14.39 -14.16
CA SER A 259 3.24 -15.43 -13.36
C SER A 259 4.23 -16.25 -12.53
N ALA A 260 5.37 -16.65 -13.11
CA ALA A 260 6.42 -17.37 -12.40
C ALA A 260 7.03 -16.57 -11.24
N ASP A 261 7.23 -15.24 -11.42
CA ASP A 261 7.78 -14.38 -10.38
C ASP A 261 6.76 -14.17 -9.24
N ARG A 262 5.47 -14.04 -9.57
CA ARG A 262 4.40 -13.96 -8.56
C ARG A 262 4.31 -15.26 -7.74
N GLN A 263 4.30 -16.41 -8.42
CA GLN A 263 4.28 -17.73 -7.76
C GLN A 263 5.50 -17.91 -6.84
N LYS A 264 6.69 -17.54 -7.33
CA LYS A 264 7.92 -17.59 -6.54
C LYS A 264 7.81 -16.74 -5.27
N LYS A 265 7.40 -15.47 -5.40
CA LYS A 265 7.22 -14.56 -4.25
C LYS A 265 6.19 -15.10 -3.26
N LEU A 266 5.06 -15.63 -3.74
CA LEU A 266 4.02 -16.18 -2.89
C LEU A 266 4.51 -17.43 -2.14
N LYS A 267 5.29 -18.30 -2.80
CA LYS A 267 5.87 -19.48 -2.17
C LYS A 267 6.93 -19.13 -1.11
N GLU A 268 7.79 -18.15 -1.40
CA GLU A 268 8.87 -17.74 -0.50
C GLU A 268 8.36 -16.98 0.73
N HIS A 269 7.34 -16.13 0.58
CA HIS A 269 6.89 -15.23 1.66
C HIS A 269 5.61 -15.70 2.37
N PHE A 270 4.74 -16.43 1.65
CA PHE A 270 3.44 -16.86 2.15
C PHE A 270 3.26 -18.37 2.16
N HIS A 271 4.29 -19.14 1.77
CA HIS A 271 4.39 -20.60 1.86
C HIS A 271 3.31 -21.37 1.08
N PHE A 272 2.74 -20.80 0.01
CA PHE A 272 1.81 -21.50 -0.87
C PHE A 272 2.11 -21.26 -2.35
N GLU A 273 1.64 -22.19 -3.19
CA GLU A 273 1.72 -22.09 -4.64
C GLU A 273 0.39 -21.58 -5.20
N CYS A 274 0.42 -20.44 -5.88
CA CYS A 274 -0.80 -19.85 -6.46
C CYS A 274 -1.24 -20.62 -7.68
N THR A 275 -2.50 -21.05 -7.69
CA THR A 275 -3.18 -21.76 -8.79
C THR A 275 -4.36 -20.97 -9.37
N CYS A 276 -4.37 -19.63 -9.20
CA CYS A 276 -5.40 -18.79 -9.83
C CYS A 276 -5.32 -18.86 -11.37
N ASP A 277 -6.37 -18.46 -12.05
CA ASP A 277 -6.46 -18.53 -13.52
C ASP A 277 -5.30 -17.80 -14.21
N HIS A 278 -4.89 -16.64 -13.68
CA HIS A 278 -3.78 -15.88 -14.24
C HIS A 278 -2.42 -16.57 -14.09
N CYS A 279 -2.20 -17.28 -13.00
CA CYS A 279 -0.96 -18.03 -12.80
C CYS A 279 -0.97 -19.35 -13.56
N SER A 280 -2.11 -20.06 -13.62
CA SER A 280 -2.23 -21.37 -14.27
C SER A 280 -2.15 -21.26 -15.79
N HIS A 281 -2.69 -20.18 -16.36
CA HIS A 281 -2.73 -19.96 -17.82
C HIS A 281 -1.73 -18.92 -18.31
N HIS A 282 -0.87 -18.37 -17.44
CA HIS A 282 0.11 -17.33 -17.75
C HIS A 282 -0.51 -16.12 -18.48
N THR A 283 -1.76 -15.78 -18.14
CA THR A 283 -2.49 -14.71 -18.80
C THR A 283 -1.77 -13.37 -18.61
N LYS A 284 -1.66 -12.62 -19.70
CA LYS A 284 -0.94 -11.35 -19.81
C LYS A 284 0.59 -11.41 -19.72
N ASP A 285 1.22 -12.56 -19.49
CA ASP A 285 2.67 -12.68 -19.54
C ASP A 285 3.20 -12.30 -20.93
N ASP A 286 2.50 -12.67 -22.01
CA ASP A 286 2.85 -12.27 -23.38
C ASP A 286 2.84 -10.75 -23.56
N LEU A 287 1.88 -10.04 -22.97
CA LEU A 287 1.86 -8.56 -22.97
C LEU A 287 3.00 -7.97 -22.16
N MET A 288 3.30 -8.57 -20.99
CA MET A 288 4.37 -8.13 -20.09
C MET A 288 5.78 -8.37 -20.66
N MET A 289 5.90 -9.25 -21.64
CA MET A 289 7.14 -9.55 -22.37
C MET A 289 7.08 -9.10 -23.83
N ALA A 290 6.05 -8.36 -24.22
CA ALA A 290 5.80 -8.02 -25.62
C ALA A 290 6.96 -7.21 -26.24
N THR A 291 7.30 -7.55 -27.45
CA THR A 291 8.30 -6.88 -28.28
C THR A 291 7.65 -6.23 -29.49
N VAL A 292 8.34 -5.28 -30.09
CA VAL A 292 7.91 -4.69 -31.36
C VAL A 292 8.00 -5.74 -32.46
N GLU A 293 7.00 -5.78 -33.35
CA GLU A 293 6.93 -6.71 -34.46
C GLU A 293 8.22 -6.66 -35.33
N GLY A 294 8.77 -7.82 -35.65
CA GLY A 294 10.00 -7.93 -36.41
C GLY A 294 11.30 -7.78 -35.60
N SER A 295 11.25 -7.61 -34.30
CA SER A 295 12.44 -7.55 -33.45
C SER A 295 13.17 -8.89 -33.41
N LYS A 296 14.50 -8.86 -33.69
CA LYS A 296 15.34 -10.06 -33.64
C LYS A 296 15.57 -10.52 -32.20
N ALA A 297 15.53 -11.84 -31.95
CA ALA A 297 15.69 -12.42 -30.62
C ALA A 297 16.98 -11.98 -29.90
N ASP A 298 18.12 -11.94 -30.63
CA ASP A 298 19.39 -11.49 -30.03
C ASP A 298 19.34 -10.01 -29.60
N LYS A 299 18.68 -9.17 -30.40
CA LYS A 299 18.48 -7.76 -30.04
C LYS A 299 17.59 -7.60 -28.81
N VAL A 300 16.53 -8.41 -28.71
CA VAL A 300 15.66 -8.42 -27.52
C VAL A 300 16.45 -8.82 -26.28
N LYS A 301 17.30 -9.85 -26.36
CA LYS A 301 18.17 -10.26 -25.25
C LYS A 301 19.14 -9.15 -24.84
N GLU A 302 19.81 -8.52 -25.81
CA GLU A 302 20.72 -7.39 -25.56
C GLU A 302 20.01 -6.25 -24.84
N VAL A 303 18.86 -5.81 -25.37
CA VAL A 303 18.10 -4.68 -24.82
C VAL A 303 17.51 -5.02 -23.44
N THR A 304 17.09 -6.27 -23.23
CA THR A 304 16.59 -6.74 -21.92
C THR A 304 17.69 -6.69 -20.86
N ALA A 305 18.90 -7.18 -21.18
CA ALA A 305 20.04 -7.14 -20.26
C ALA A 305 20.46 -5.69 -19.96
N PHE A 306 20.55 -4.85 -21.00
CA PHE A 306 20.84 -3.43 -20.88
C PHE A 306 19.81 -2.72 -19.99
N SER A 307 18.51 -2.99 -20.19
CA SER A 307 17.44 -2.37 -19.41
C SER A 307 17.49 -2.74 -17.93
N LYS A 308 17.85 -3.97 -17.59
CA LYS A 308 18.03 -4.41 -16.20
C LYS A 308 19.18 -3.67 -15.52
N ASP A 309 20.34 -3.56 -16.17
CA ASP A 309 21.49 -2.82 -15.66
C ASP A 309 21.16 -1.33 -15.47
N TYR A 310 20.45 -0.73 -16.44
CA TYR A 310 20.04 0.68 -16.32
C TYR A 310 19.00 0.91 -15.23
N LEU A 311 18.07 0.01 -15.01
CA LEU A 311 17.11 0.11 -13.90
C LEU A 311 17.79 0.09 -12.53
N GLU A 312 18.86 -0.70 -12.36
CA GLU A 312 19.68 -0.69 -11.14
C GLU A 312 20.40 0.66 -10.94
N LYS A 313 21.00 1.20 -12.01
CA LYS A 313 21.64 2.53 -11.99
C LYS A 313 20.64 3.65 -11.71
N ILE A 314 19.46 3.59 -12.33
CA ILE A 314 18.36 4.54 -12.11
C ILE A 314 17.94 4.54 -10.65
N GLU A 315 17.75 3.37 -10.05
CA GLU A 315 17.36 3.25 -8.65
C GLU A 315 18.46 3.77 -7.70
N THR A 316 19.72 3.47 -7.98
CA THR A 316 20.85 3.99 -7.21
C THR A 316 20.88 5.52 -7.23
N SER A 317 20.81 6.13 -8.41
CA SER A 317 20.81 7.59 -8.55
C SER A 317 19.57 8.24 -7.92
N ARG A 318 18.42 7.54 -7.96
CA ARG A 318 17.18 8.00 -7.33
C ARG A 318 17.31 8.04 -5.80
N VAL A 319 17.93 7.02 -5.20
CA VAL A 319 18.21 6.97 -3.76
C VAL A 319 19.19 8.07 -3.34
N GLU A 320 20.19 8.36 -4.18
CA GLU A 320 21.15 9.46 -3.99
C GLU A 320 20.52 10.86 -4.19
N GLY A 321 19.33 10.93 -4.78
CA GLY A 321 18.63 12.20 -5.05
C GLY A 321 19.13 12.95 -6.29
N ASP A 322 19.96 12.33 -7.13
CA ASP A 322 20.42 12.93 -8.40
C ASP A 322 19.39 12.75 -9.50
N TYR A 323 18.29 13.51 -9.38
CA TYR A 323 17.16 13.41 -10.30
C TYR A 323 17.49 13.81 -11.75
N HIS A 324 18.44 14.71 -11.99
CA HIS A 324 18.87 15.06 -13.35
C HIS A 324 19.59 13.87 -14.00
N HIS A 325 20.43 13.17 -13.25
CA HIS A 325 21.06 11.96 -13.75
C HIS A 325 20.06 10.82 -13.98
N VAL A 326 19.05 10.68 -13.12
CA VAL A 326 17.93 9.74 -13.33
C VAL A 326 17.23 9.99 -14.66
N VAL A 327 16.88 11.24 -14.98
CA VAL A 327 16.24 11.60 -16.25
C VAL A 327 17.11 11.20 -17.45
N LYS A 328 18.42 11.48 -17.38
CA LYS A 328 19.36 11.11 -18.44
C LYS A 328 19.40 9.58 -18.64
N LEU A 329 19.54 8.82 -17.57
CA LEU A 329 19.54 7.35 -17.63
C LEU A 329 18.23 6.79 -18.20
N CYS A 330 17.07 7.36 -17.78
CA CYS A 330 15.77 6.98 -18.32
C CYS A 330 15.68 7.26 -19.83
N SER A 331 16.12 8.42 -20.29
CA SER A 331 16.11 8.78 -21.71
C SER A 331 16.96 7.84 -22.54
N GLU A 332 18.21 7.57 -22.14
CA GLU A 332 19.11 6.62 -22.78
C GLU A 332 18.52 5.20 -22.84
N CYS A 333 17.87 4.78 -21.73
CA CYS A 333 17.24 3.46 -21.66
C CYS A 333 16.03 3.37 -22.60
N LEU A 334 15.15 4.37 -22.61
CA LEU A 334 13.97 4.40 -23.48
C LEU A 334 14.34 4.45 -24.94
N GLU A 335 15.37 5.22 -25.32
CA GLU A 335 15.87 5.27 -26.70
C GLU A 335 16.32 3.86 -27.18
N LYS A 336 17.04 3.13 -26.34
CA LYS A 336 17.47 1.76 -26.66
C LYS A 336 16.29 0.78 -26.75
N GLN A 337 15.25 0.99 -25.96
CA GLN A 337 14.05 0.15 -25.92
C GLN A 337 13.05 0.42 -27.05
N GLU A 338 13.08 1.64 -27.67
CA GLU A 338 11.96 2.17 -28.46
C GLU A 338 11.51 1.25 -29.60
N ASN A 339 12.40 0.71 -30.37
CA ASN A 339 12.04 -0.15 -31.51
C ASN A 339 12.23 -1.64 -31.21
N VAL A 340 12.29 -2.04 -29.94
CA VAL A 340 12.53 -3.42 -29.54
C VAL A 340 11.49 -3.92 -28.55
N LEU A 341 11.17 -3.13 -27.50
CA LEU A 341 10.20 -3.50 -26.48
C LEU A 341 8.90 -2.72 -26.67
N ALA A 342 7.77 -3.42 -26.59
CA ALA A 342 6.45 -2.78 -26.62
C ALA A 342 6.18 -1.96 -25.31
N ASP A 343 5.26 -1.02 -25.35
CA ASP A 343 4.93 -0.17 -24.17
C ASP A 343 4.27 -0.95 -23.03
N THR A 344 3.81 -2.18 -23.26
CA THR A 344 3.33 -3.10 -22.21
C THR A 344 4.45 -3.92 -21.55
N HIS A 345 5.67 -3.90 -22.12
CA HIS A 345 6.79 -4.66 -21.57
C HIS A 345 7.18 -4.13 -20.18
N LEU A 346 7.29 -5.01 -19.17
CA LEU A 346 7.53 -4.62 -17.79
C LEU A 346 8.74 -3.71 -17.59
N LEU A 347 9.86 -4.00 -18.26
CA LEU A 347 11.07 -3.19 -18.14
C LEU A 347 10.87 -1.77 -18.69
N LYS A 348 10.14 -1.65 -19.82
CA LYS A 348 9.82 -0.34 -20.41
C LYS A 348 8.85 0.44 -19.55
N LEU A 349 7.80 -0.20 -19.03
CA LEU A 349 6.85 0.41 -18.10
C LEU A 349 7.51 0.96 -16.85
N ARG A 350 8.48 0.23 -16.27
CA ARG A 350 9.24 0.71 -15.11
C ARG A 350 10.01 1.99 -15.43
N VAL A 351 10.69 2.04 -16.58
CA VAL A 351 11.44 3.24 -17.00
C VAL A 351 10.49 4.40 -17.27
N LEU A 352 9.37 4.16 -17.99
CA LEU A 352 8.33 5.19 -18.25
C LEU A 352 7.76 5.75 -16.95
N SER A 353 7.52 4.89 -15.94
CA SER A 353 7.02 5.31 -14.64
C SER A 353 7.99 6.22 -13.91
N VAL A 354 9.27 5.84 -13.82
CA VAL A 354 10.29 6.67 -13.17
C VAL A 354 10.53 7.96 -13.91
N ALA A 355 10.62 7.92 -15.25
CA ALA A 355 10.81 9.11 -16.08
C ALA A 355 9.68 10.13 -15.86
N SER A 356 8.42 9.67 -15.91
CA SER A 356 7.27 10.56 -15.72
C SER A 356 7.21 11.17 -14.31
N GLU A 357 7.54 10.39 -13.28
CA GLU A 357 7.58 10.83 -11.89
C GLU A 357 8.67 11.90 -11.66
N VAL A 358 9.89 11.60 -12.09
CA VAL A 358 11.04 12.49 -11.84
C VAL A 358 10.94 13.77 -12.67
N LEU A 359 10.50 13.70 -13.93
CA LEU A 359 10.26 14.89 -14.75
C LEU A 359 9.13 15.77 -14.20
N SER A 360 8.07 15.16 -13.64
CA SER A 360 7.02 15.92 -12.95
C SER A 360 7.57 16.63 -11.70
N TYR A 361 8.42 15.96 -10.94
CA TYR A 361 9.09 16.55 -9.78
C TYR A 361 9.99 17.73 -10.19
N LEU A 362 10.71 17.60 -11.29
CA LEU A 362 11.54 18.67 -11.88
C LEU A 362 10.72 19.72 -12.66
N GLN A 363 9.39 19.64 -12.63
CA GLN A 363 8.44 20.55 -13.31
C GLN A 363 8.56 20.56 -14.85
N SER A 364 9.19 19.55 -15.46
CA SER A 364 9.24 19.35 -16.91
C SER A 364 7.96 18.64 -17.38
N PHE A 365 6.80 19.29 -17.14
CA PHE A 365 5.49 18.64 -17.26
C PHE A 365 5.13 18.18 -18.68
N SER A 366 5.57 18.90 -19.72
CA SER A 366 5.27 18.52 -21.10
C SER A 366 5.88 17.16 -21.46
N GLU A 367 7.16 16.99 -21.16
CA GLU A 367 7.86 15.71 -21.40
C GLU A 367 7.35 14.59 -20.47
N ALA A 368 7.10 14.94 -19.20
CA ALA A 368 6.53 14.03 -18.23
C ALA A 368 5.16 13.50 -18.67
N ALA A 369 4.32 14.33 -19.29
CA ALA A 369 2.99 13.95 -19.77
C ALA A 369 3.05 12.90 -20.87
N ASP A 370 4.01 13.00 -21.79
CA ASP A 370 4.19 12.03 -22.87
C ASP A 370 4.53 10.62 -22.31
N TYR A 371 5.47 10.55 -21.37
CA TYR A 371 5.82 9.28 -20.71
C TYR A 371 4.68 8.75 -19.83
N ALA A 372 4.00 9.62 -19.09
CA ALA A 372 2.85 9.28 -18.28
C ALA A 372 1.70 8.71 -19.12
N HIS A 373 1.43 9.28 -20.28
CA HIS A 373 0.41 8.79 -21.21
C HIS A 373 0.69 7.35 -21.65
N ARG A 374 1.90 7.08 -22.11
CA ARG A 374 2.34 5.75 -22.55
C ARG A 374 2.28 4.74 -21.42
N MET A 375 2.74 5.10 -20.23
CA MET A 375 2.66 4.28 -19.02
C MET A 375 1.21 3.92 -18.69
N VAL A 376 0.31 4.87 -18.66
CA VAL A 376 -1.12 4.64 -18.36
C VAL A 376 -1.77 3.73 -19.39
N GLN A 377 -1.46 3.90 -20.68
CA GLN A 377 -1.95 2.99 -21.72
C GLN A 377 -1.49 1.53 -21.49
N GLY A 378 -0.24 1.33 -21.11
CA GLY A 378 0.28 0.02 -20.76
C GLY A 378 -0.39 -0.57 -19.52
N TYR A 379 -0.48 0.20 -18.44
CA TYR A 379 -1.12 -0.23 -17.19
C TYR A 379 -2.59 -0.58 -17.36
N THR A 380 -3.33 0.18 -18.15
CA THR A 380 -4.75 -0.10 -18.44
C THR A 380 -4.96 -1.45 -19.13
N LYS A 381 -4.00 -1.92 -19.93
CA LYS A 381 -4.06 -3.23 -20.58
C LYS A 381 -3.73 -4.38 -19.61
N LEU A 382 -2.97 -4.09 -18.57
CA LEU A 382 -2.43 -5.11 -17.65
C LEU A 382 -3.23 -5.25 -16.36
N TYR A 383 -3.53 -4.15 -15.67
CA TYR A 383 -4.25 -4.17 -14.39
C TYR A 383 -5.74 -4.45 -14.51
N HIS A 384 -6.33 -4.91 -13.42
CA HIS A 384 -7.79 -4.92 -13.25
C HIS A 384 -8.34 -3.49 -13.37
N PRO A 385 -9.47 -3.25 -14.05
CA PRO A 385 -10.03 -1.90 -14.26
C PRO A 385 -10.20 -1.09 -12.97
N ASN A 386 -10.59 -1.75 -11.88
CA ASN A 386 -10.73 -1.14 -10.55
C ASN A 386 -9.51 -1.40 -9.65
N ASN A 387 -8.30 -1.43 -10.22
CA ASN A 387 -7.09 -1.57 -9.42
C ASN A 387 -6.68 -0.23 -8.80
N ALA A 388 -6.37 -0.22 -7.50
CA ALA A 388 -5.99 0.98 -6.77
C ALA A 388 -4.70 1.63 -7.32
N LEU A 389 -3.69 0.82 -7.67
CA LEU A 389 -2.43 1.32 -8.25
C LEU A 389 -2.63 1.93 -9.62
N LEU A 390 -3.50 1.34 -10.45
CA LEU A 390 -3.92 1.91 -11.73
C LEU A 390 -4.60 3.27 -11.53
N GLY A 391 -5.56 3.36 -10.60
CA GLY A 391 -6.26 4.61 -10.29
C GLY A 391 -5.30 5.72 -9.86
N MET A 392 -4.33 5.38 -9.00
CA MET A 392 -3.29 6.30 -8.53
C MET A 392 -2.34 6.74 -9.66
N ALA A 393 -1.97 5.83 -10.57
CA ALA A 393 -1.13 6.14 -11.72
C ALA A 393 -1.85 7.08 -12.69
N ILE A 394 -3.14 6.82 -12.98
CA ILE A 394 -3.97 7.68 -13.83
C ILE A 394 -4.17 9.06 -13.19
N MET A 395 -4.38 9.13 -11.88
CA MET A 395 -4.46 10.41 -11.15
C MET A 395 -3.20 11.24 -11.33
N ARG A 396 -2.02 10.67 -11.09
CA ARG A 396 -0.74 11.37 -11.26
C ARG A 396 -0.55 11.83 -12.70
N ALA A 397 -0.84 10.96 -13.68
CA ALA A 397 -0.76 11.32 -15.10
C ALA A 397 -1.72 12.46 -15.45
N GLY A 398 -2.95 12.44 -14.93
CA GLY A 398 -3.93 13.51 -15.15
C GLY A 398 -3.47 14.85 -14.59
N VAL A 399 -2.90 14.88 -13.41
CA VAL A 399 -2.31 16.06 -12.79
C VAL A 399 -1.11 16.57 -13.62
N THR A 400 -0.25 15.67 -14.10
CA THR A 400 0.88 16.02 -14.97
C THR A 400 0.43 16.66 -16.29
N HIS A 401 -0.58 16.07 -16.96
CA HIS A 401 -1.16 16.64 -18.18
C HIS A 401 -1.80 18.00 -17.92
N TRP A 402 -2.49 18.14 -16.79
CA TRP A 402 -3.07 19.42 -16.40
C TRP A 402 -1.97 20.50 -16.23
N HIS A 403 -0.90 20.19 -15.51
CA HIS A 403 0.24 21.09 -15.37
C HIS A 403 0.95 21.37 -16.71
N ALA A 404 0.99 20.43 -17.63
CA ALA A 404 1.51 20.61 -18.99
C ALA A 404 0.62 21.51 -19.89
N GLY A 405 -0.55 21.94 -19.42
CA GLY A 405 -1.50 22.72 -20.23
C GLY A 405 -2.42 21.88 -21.10
N GLN A 406 -2.33 20.57 -21.03
CA GLN A 406 -3.16 19.61 -21.77
C GLN A 406 -4.48 19.37 -21.00
N ILE A 407 -5.30 20.42 -20.87
CA ILE A 407 -6.45 20.47 -19.95
C ILE A 407 -7.47 19.39 -20.22
N GLU A 408 -7.81 19.15 -21.49
CA GLU A 408 -8.81 18.13 -21.83
C GLU A 408 -8.35 16.70 -21.50
N ALA A 409 -7.09 16.39 -21.83
CA ALA A 409 -6.50 15.10 -21.49
C ALA A 409 -6.38 14.92 -19.97
N GLY A 410 -5.90 15.95 -19.27
CA GLY A 410 -5.78 15.96 -17.81
C GLY A 410 -7.13 15.75 -17.11
N HIS A 411 -8.15 16.52 -17.50
CA HIS A 411 -9.50 16.38 -16.95
C HIS A 411 -10.09 14.99 -17.16
N ARG A 412 -9.97 14.42 -18.36
CA ARG A 412 -10.44 13.07 -18.66
C ARG A 412 -9.76 12.02 -17.78
N MET A 413 -8.44 12.09 -17.60
CA MET A 413 -7.71 11.18 -16.72
C MET A 413 -8.12 11.35 -15.26
N ILE A 414 -8.29 12.57 -14.78
CA ILE A 414 -8.76 12.86 -13.41
C ILE A 414 -10.15 12.26 -13.18
N CYS A 415 -11.08 12.38 -14.14
CA CYS A 415 -12.41 11.76 -14.06
C CYS A 415 -12.32 10.23 -14.01
N THR A 416 -11.45 9.62 -14.83
CA THR A 416 -11.24 8.17 -14.84
C THR A 416 -10.67 7.68 -13.51
N ALA A 417 -9.63 8.36 -12.99
CA ALA A 417 -9.04 8.06 -11.69
C ALA A 417 -10.07 8.19 -10.57
N TYR A 418 -10.89 9.24 -10.59
CA TYR A 418 -11.95 9.46 -9.61
C TYR A 418 -12.95 8.28 -9.58
N GLY A 419 -13.37 7.79 -10.75
CA GLY A 419 -14.24 6.61 -10.84
C GLY A 419 -13.61 5.38 -10.18
N ILE A 420 -12.33 5.10 -10.43
CA ILE A 420 -11.61 3.98 -9.83
C ILE A 420 -11.45 4.18 -8.31
N LEU A 421 -11.06 5.37 -7.87
CA LEU A 421 -10.83 5.63 -6.45
C LEU A 421 -12.13 5.66 -5.64
N MET A 422 -13.25 6.01 -6.25
CA MET A 422 -14.58 5.86 -5.63
C MET A 422 -14.88 4.40 -5.28
N VAL A 423 -14.49 3.46 -6.13
CA VAL A 423 -14.65 2.01 -5.87
C VAL A 423 -13.63 1.53 -4.83
N THR A 424 -12.35 1.84 -5.02
CA THR A 424 -11.27 1.28 -4.21
C THR A 424 -11.12 1.94 -2.84
N HIS A 425 -11.16 3.26 -2.77
CA HIS A 425 -10.94 4.05 -1.56
C HIS A 425 -12.25 4.58 -0.94
N GLY A 426 -13.30 4.73 -1.76
CA GLY A 426 -14.57 5.30 -1.34
C GLY A 426 -14.56 6.82 -1.21
N PRO A 427 -15.78 7.45 -1.08
CA PRO A 427 -15.94 8.90 -1.12
C PRO A 427 -15.30 9.64 0.04
N ASN A 428 -15.13 8.98 1.18
CA ASN A 428 -14.65 9.61 2.40
C ASN A 428 -13.12 9.58 2.57
N HIS A 429 -12.41 8.86 1.72
CA HIS A 429 -10.95 8.77 1.78
C HIS A 429 -10.32 10.11 1.35
N ALA A 430 -9.25 10.52 2.03
CA ALA A 430 -8.62 11.83 1.81
C ALA A 430 -8.24 12.04 0.33
N ILE A 431 -7.63 11.03 -0.31
CA ILE A 431 -7.19 11.13 -1.70
C ILE A 431 -8.38 11.23 -2.68
N THR A 432 -9.51 10.58 -2.39
CA THR A 432 -10.71 10.67 -3.24
C THR A 432 -11.32 12.06 -3.18
N ARG A 433 -11.36 12.67 -1.98
CA ARG A 433 -11.84 14.05 -1.80
C ARG A 433 -10.92 15.10 -2.45
N ASP A 434 -9.59 14.92 -2.32
CA ASP A 434 -8.63 15.78 -2.99
C ASP A 434 -8.82 15.69 -4.52
N LEU A 435 -9.01 14.48 -5.04
CA LEU A 435 -9.24 14.25 -6.48
C LEU A 435 -10.59 14.81 -6.96
N GLU A 436 -11.64 14.78 -6.12
CA GLU A 436 -12.93 15.43 -6.44
C GLU A 436 -12.77 16.94 -6.57
N SER A 437 -12.01 17.56 -5.68
CA SER A 437 -11.70 18.99 -5.78
C SER A 437 -10.94 19.32 -7.06
N MET A 438 -9.94 18.51 -7.43
CA MET A 438 -9.20 18.65 -8.69
C MET A 438 -10.11 18.45 -9.91
N ARG A 439 -11.03 17.48 -9.88
CA ARG A 439 -12.01 17.24 -10.94
C ARG A 439 -12.88 18.46 -11.18
N THR A 440 -13.41 19.06 -10.12
CA THR A 440 -14.23 20.27 -10.19
C THR A 440 -13.43 21.46 -10.75
N GLN A 441 -12.19 21.63 -10.29
CA GLN A 441 -11.33 22.70 -10.77
C GLN A 441 -11.00 22.54 -12.25
N THR A 442 -10.58 21.34 -12.68
CA THR A 442 -10.25 21.08 -14.10
C THR A 442 -11.48 21.17 -15.01
N GLU A 443 -12.68 20.87 -14.51
CA GLU A 443 -13.93 21.05 -15.25
C GLU A 443 -14.21 22.53 -15.52
N MET A 444 -14.03 23.41 -14.53
CA MET A 444 -14.17 24.85 -14.68
C MET A 444 -13.14 25.40 -15.68
N GLU A 445 -11.88 24.99 -15.56
CA GLU A 445 -10.82 25.40 -16.47
C GLU A 445 -11.07 24.93 -17.91
N LEU A 446 -11.55 23.70 -18.09
CA LEU A 446 -11.92 23.16 -19.40
C LEU A 446 -13.06 23.97 -20.03
N LYS A 447 -14.05 24.39 -19.25
CA LYS A 447 -15.13 25.26 -19.72
C LYS A 447 -14.58 26.61 -20.18
N MET A 448 -13.74 27.25 -19.36
CA MET A 448 -13.09 28.53 -19.72
C MET A 448 -12.21 28.38 -20.97
N PHE A 449 -11.46 27.30 -21.10
CA PHE A 449 -10.65 26.99 -22.27
C PHE A 449 -11.49 26.90 -23.55
N LYS A 450 -12.63 26.17 -23.49
CA LYS A 450 -13.55 26.04 -24.63
C LYS A 450 -14.23 27.36 -25.00
N GLU A 451 -14.49 28.23 -24.04
CA GLU A 451 -15.12 29.55 -24.29
C GLU A 451 -14.10 30.60 -24.82
N ASN A 452 -12.87 30.54 -24.37
CA ASN A 452 -11.81 31.49 -24.77
C ASN A 452 -10.39 30.90 -24.59
N GLU A 453 -9.93 30.17 -25.58
CA GLU A 453 -8.62 29.50 -25.56
C GLU A 453 -7.44 30.48 -25.37
N LEU A 454 -7.44 31.61 -26.08
CA LEU A 454 -6.37 32.60 -25.97
C LEU A 454 -6.34 33.27 -24.59
N GLY A 455 -7.49 33.65 -24.07
CA GLY A 455 -7.61 34.21 -22.72
C GLY A 455 -7.17 33.22 -21.63
N TYR A 456 -7.53 31.94 -21.78
CA TYR A 456 -7.10 30.90 -20.88
C TYR A 456 -5.58 30.74 -20.83
N HIS A 457 -4.90 30.62 -21.96
CA HIS A 457 -3.45 30.54 -22.04
C HIS A 457 -2.73 31.75 -21.44
N THR A 458 -3.27 32.94 -21.64
CA THR A 458 -2.73 34.18 -21.07
C THR A 458 -2.81 34.17 -19.53
N MET A 459 -3.97 33.84 -18.98
CA MET A 459 -4.16 33.74 -17.52
C MET A 459 -3.29 32.66 -16.89
N ARG A 460 -3.20 31.49 -17.54
CA ARG A 460 -2.38 30.38 -17.05
C ARG A 460 -0.90 30.72 -17.00
N ALA A 461 -0.38 31.35 -18.05
CA ALA A 461 1.01 31.81 -18.10
C ALA A 461 1.31 32.84 -16.99
N ALA A 462 0.37 33.72 -16.66
CA ALA A 462 0.49 34.65 -15.54
C ALA A 462 0.50 33.94 -14.18
N ALA A 463 -0.38 32.97 -13.98
CA ALA A 463 -0.47 32.19 -12.74
C ALA A 463 0.80 31.36 -12.46
N LEU A 464 1.40 30.73 -13.48
CA LEU A 464 2.65 30.00 -13.35
C LEU A 464 3.85 30.89 -12.99
N LYS A 465 3.85 32.16 -13.43
CA LYS A 465 4.88 33.13 -13.07
C LYS A 465 4.75 33.68 -11.65
N SER A 466 3.57 33.57 -11.05
CA SER A 466 3.29 34.08 -9.69
C SER A 466 3.47 33.04 -8.57
N GLN A 467 3.73 31.77 -8.91
CA GLN A 467 4.05 30.76 -7.89
C GLN A 467 5.47 31.01 -7.36
N PRO A 468 5.65 31.11 -6.02
CA PRO A 468 6.99 31.23 -5.47
C PRO A 468 7.77 29.94 -5.76
N THR A 469 8.96 30.09 -6.32
CA THR A 469 9.94 29.00 -6.42
C THR A 469 10.28 28.54 -5.02
N SER A 470 9.73 27.41 -4.61
CA SER A 470 10.04 26.73 -3.32
C SER A 470 11.29 25.91 -3.44
#